data_364adfa1e421456883339a304cb35ed5
#
_entry.id   364adfa1e421456883339a304cb35ed5
#
_cell.length_a   1.000
_cell.length_b   1.000
_cell.length_c   1.000
_cell.angle_alpha   90.00
_cell.angle_beta   90.00
_cell.angle_gamma   90.00
#
_symmetry.space_group_name_H-M   'P 1'
#
loop_
_entity.id
_entity.type
_entity.pdbx_description
1 polymer ?
#
loop_
_entity_poly.entity_id
_entity_poly.type
_entity_poly.pdbx_seq_one_letter_code
_entity_poly.pdbx_strand_id
1 'polypeptide(L)'
;MTSSEIKYLTVLKELQDSGIRVRAVDLADRLVCSKPSITRAMEKLISRKLVQRTPTREFLLTERGAEIAAGFQRDLEFLRGMLARCLGLHPSYARADALAILGAVSDDCARKLSALALQRNQNEN
;
A
#
# COMPACT_ATOMS: atom_id res chain seq x y z
N MET A 1 7.72 -3.62 -8.27
CA MET A 1 6.70 -4.33 -7.47
C MET A 1 5.42 -4.50 -8.24
N THR A 2 4.74 -5.61 -8.02
CA THR A 2 3.44 -5.85 -8.67
C THR A 2 2.34 -5.01 -8.01
N SER A 3 1.24 -4.82 -8.73
CA SER A 3 0.05 -4.13 -8.24
C SER A 3 -0.45 -4.76 -6.92
N SER A 4 -0.49 -6.09 -6.87
CA SER A 4 -0.94 -6.83 -5.69
C SER A 4 -0.02 -6.59 -4.48
N GLU A 5 1.28 -6.61 -4.69
CA GLU A 5 2.25 -6.39 -3.62
C GLU A 5 2.12 -4.99 -3.02
N ILE A 6 1.96 -3.97 -3.85
CA ILE A 6 1.73 -2.59 -3.40
C ILE A 6 0.48 -2.53 -2.54
N LYS A 7 -0.60 -3.15 -3.01
CA LYS A 7 -1.88 -3.19 -2.32
C LYS A 7 -1.76 -3.88 -0.96
N TYR A 8 -1.10 -5.03 -0.91
CA TYR A 8 -0.93 -5.78 0.33
C TYR A 8 -0.09 -5.02 1.36
N LEU A 9 1.01 -4.43 0.92
CA LEU A 9 1.87 -3.64 1.82
C LEU A 9 1.15 -2.41 2.35
N THR A 10 0.41 -1.72 1.50
CA THR A 10 -0.34 -0.52 1.88
C THR A 10 -1.42 -0.85 2.91
N VAL A 11 -2.19 -1.90 2.68
CA VAL A 11 -3.25 -2.32 3.60
C VAL A 11 -2.68 -2.83 4.92
N LEU A 12 -1.59 -3.61 4.87
CA LEU A 12 -0.91 -4.07 6.08
C LEU A 12 -0.45 -2.88 6.92
N LYS A 13 0.13 -1.88 6.28
CA LYS A 13 0.57 -0.65 6.96
C LYS A 13 -0.60 0.08 7.61
N GLU A 14 -1.71 0.26 6.89
CA GLU A 14 -2.91 0.92 7.41
C GLU A 14 -3.46 0.21 8.64
N LEU A 15 -3.58 -1.12 8.58
CA LEU A 15 -4.08 -1.91 9.70
C LEU A 15 -3.13 -1.85 10.89
N GLN A 16 -1.84 -1.95 10.64
CA GLN A 16 -0.82 -1.89 11.68
C GLN A 16 -0.79 -0.51 12.36
N ASP A 17 -0.90 0.56 11.59
CA ASP A 17 -0.97 1.93 12.09
C ASP A 17 -2.23 2.17 12.94
N SER A 18 -3.30 1.43 12.66
CA SER A 18 -4.55 1.47 13.44
C SER A 18 -4.46 0.64 14.73
N GLY A 19 -3.33 0.03 15.01
CA GLY A 19 -3.13 -0.77 16.22
C GLY A 19 -3.68 -2.18 16.15
N ILE A 20 -4.04 -2.65 14.97
CA ILE A 20 -4.58 -3.98 14.75
C ILE A 20 -3.44 -4.99 14.63
N ARG A 21 -3.56 -6.12 15.34
CA ARG A 21 -2.68 -7.27 15.14
C ARG A 21 -3.15 -8.01 13.91
N VAL A 22 -2.35 -7.95 12.85
CA VAL A 22 -2.80 -8.35 11.52
C VAL A 22 -2.52 -9.84 11.27
N ARG A 23 -3.59 -10.60 11.09
CA ARG A 23 -3.54 -12.01 10.68
C ARG A 23 -4.04 -12.15 9.26
N ALA A 24 -3.88 -13.35 8.69
CA ALA A 24 -4.35 -13.60 7.33
C ALA A 24 -5.84 -13.29 7.14
N VAL A 25 -6.67 -13.56 8.15
CA VAL A 25 -8.11 -13.29 8.09
C VAL A 25 -8.40 -11.79 7.95
N ASP A 26 -7.65 -10.95 8.65
CA ASP A 26 -7.83 -9.49 8.59
C ASP A 26 -7.52 -8.94 7.21
N LEU A 27 -6.44 -9.43 6.60
CA LEU A 27 -6.07 -9.05 5.24
C LEU A 27 -7.05 -9.60 4.20
N ALA A 28 -7.49 -10.85 4.38
CA ALA A 28 -8.45 -11.48 3.47
C ALA A 28 -9.78 -10.71 3.47
N ASP A 29 -10.28 -10.33 4.64
CA ASP A 29 -11.52 -9.56 4.76
C ASP A 29 -11.39 -8.17 4.13
N ARG A 30 -10.28 -7.48 4.41
CA ARG A 30 -10.07 -6.12 3.91
C ARG A 30 -9.87 -6.08 2.40
N LEU A 31 -9.19 -7.10 1.84
CA LEU A 31 -8.83 -7.15 0.43
C LEU A 31 -9.81 -7.98 -0.41
N VAL A 32 -10.78 -8.61 0.24
CA VAL A 32 -11.76 -9.50 -0.42
C VAL A 32 -11.03 -10.59 -1.22
N CYS A 33 -10.12 -11.28 -0.55
CA CYS A 33 -9.30 -12.34 -1.12
C CYS A 33 -9.39 -13.59 -0.26
N SER A 34 -9.01 -14.75 -0.80
CA SER A 34 -8.95 -15.97 -0.02
C SER A 34 -7.72 -15.98 0.89
N LYS A 35 -7.82 -16.68 2.02
CA LYS A 35 -6.68 -16.84 2.93
C LYS A 35 -5.46 -17.48 2.26
N PRO A 36 -5.60 -18.53 1.43
CA PRO A 36 -4.43 -19.09 0.71
C PRO A 36 -3.73 -18.07 -0.19
N SER A 37 -4.49 -17.19 -0.85
CA SER A 37 -3.91 -16.14 -1.68
C SER A 37 -3.11 -15.16 -0.84
N ILE A 38 -3.64 -14.75 0.30
CA ILE A 38 -2.95 -13.86 1.24
C ILE A 38 -1.67 -14.53 1.76
N THR A 39 -1.76 -15.78 2.17
CA THR A 39 -0.60 -16.50 2.70
C THR A 39 0.52 -16.58 1.67
N ARG A 40 0.19 -16.89 0.41
CA ARG A 40 1.18 -16.93 -0.67
C ARG A 40 1.82 -15.57 -0.92
N ALA A 41 1.01 -14.51 -0.93
CA ALA A 41 1.51 -13.16 -1.13
C ALA A 41 2.43 -12.75 0.03
N MET A 42 2.02 -13.04 1.26
CA MET A 42 2.84 -12.71 2.43
C MET A 42 4.15 -13.50 2.44
N GLU A 43 4.15 -14.75 2.05
CA GLU A 43 5.37 -15.55 1.93
C GLU A 43 6.38 -14.93 0.96
N LYS A 44 5.89 -14.42 -0.17
CA LYS A 44 6.76 -13.69 -1.11
C LYS A 44 7.36 -12.45 -0.48
N LEU A 45 6.56 -11.68 0.23
CA LEU A 45 7.03 -10.47 0.90
C LEU A 45 7.98 -10.79 2.05
N ILE A 46 7.76 -11.90 2.75
CA ILE A 46 8.67 -12.40 3.79
C ILE A 46 10.02 -12.78 3.16
N SER A 47 10.00 -13.48 2.04
CA SER A 47 11.24 -13.86 1.35
C SER A 47 12.05 -12.64 0.89
N ARG A 48 11.38 -11.53 0.61
CA ARG A 48 12.02 -10.26 0.24
C ARG A 48 12.38 -9.40 1.45
N LYS A 49 12.15 -9.90 2.67
CA LYS A 49 12.45 -9.23 3.94
C LYS A 49 11.67 -7.92 4.14
N LEU A 50 10.48 -7.86 3.59
CA LEU A 50 9.58 -6.70 3.75
C LEU A 50 8.53 -6.95 4.83
N VAL A 51 8.23 -8.21 5.10
CA VAL A 51 7.25 -8.65 6.10
C VAL A 51 7.88 -9.75 6.93
N GLN A 52 7.52 -9.84 8.19
CA GLN A 52 7.89 -10.95 9.05
C GLN A 52 6.65 -11.53 9.72
N ARG A 53 6.71 -12.80 10.05
CA ARG A 53 5.64 -13.50 10.75
C ARG A 53 6.03 -13.69 12.21
N THR A 54 5.11 -13.37 13.12
CA THR A 54 5.33 -13.59 14.55
C THR A 54 5.00 -15.04 14.92
N PRO A 55 5.44 -15.51 16.11
CA PRO A 55 5.06 -16.85 16.59
C PRO A 55 3.55 -17.03 16.74
N THR A 56 2.77 -15.95 16.90
CA THR A 56 1.32 -15.97 17.01
C THR A 56 0.62 -15.80 15.66
N ARG A 57 1.34 -15.99 14.56
CA ARG A 57 0.84 -15.95 13.18
C ARG A 57 0.34 -14.59 12.73
N GLU A 58 0.87 -13.53 13.32
CA GLU A 58 0.60 -12.17 12.88
C GLU A 58 1.65 -11.76 11.84
N PHE A 59 1.26 -10.86 10.95
CA PHE A 59 2.18 -10.28 9.97
C PHE A 59 2.59 -8.89 10.43
N LEU A 60 3.89 -8.62 10.42
CA LEU A 60 4.44 -7.31 10.75
C LEU A 60 5.34 -6.85 9.62
N LEU A 61 5.29 -5.56 9.33
CA LEU A 61 6.25 -4.96 8.41
C LEU A 61 7.62 -4.93 9.08
N THR A 62 8.65 -5.25 8.30
CA THR A 62 10.02 -4.96 8.72
C THR A 62 10.25 -3.46 8.60
N GLU A 63 11.37 -2.95 9.10
CA GLU A 63 11.72 -1.54 8.95
C GLU A 63 11.73 -1.15 7.47
N ARG A 64 12.34 -1.97 6.62
CA ARG A 64 12.37 -1.74 5.17
C ARG A 64 10.97 -1.79 4.56
N GLY A 65 10.16 -2.77 4.98
CA GLY A 65 8.77 -2.88 4.50
C GLY A 65 7.94 -1.68 4.89
N ALA A 66 8.13 -1.17 6.11
CA ALA A 66 7.42 0.02 6.59
C ALA A 66 7.81 1.27 5.80
N GLU A 67 9.08 1.43 5.46
CA GLU A 67 9.55 2.55 4.64
C GLU A 67 8.94 2.51 3.24
N ILE A 68 8.95 1.33 2.62
CA ILE A 68 8.36 1.15 1.28
C ILE A 68 6.86 1.40 1.32
N ALA A 69 6.16 0.85 2.31
CA ALA A 69 4.72 1.04 2.47
C ALA A 69 4.36 2.52 2.72
N ALA A 70 5.14 3.21 3.52
CA ALA A 70 4.94 4.65 3.77
C ALA A 70 5.08 5.46 2.48
N GLY A 71 6.03 5.09 1.62
CA GLY A 71 6.18 5.71 0.30
C GLY A 71 4.95 5.51 -0.57
N PHE A 72 4.41 4.29 -0.60
CA PHE A 72 3.19 4.01 -1.36
C PHE A 72 1.98 4.75 -0.78
N GLN A 73 1.86 4.86 0.53
CA GLN A 73 0.78 5.62 1.16
C GLN A 73 0.83 7.09 0.75
N ARG A 74 2.03 7.67 0.74
CA ARG A 74 2.24 9.05 0.33
C ARG A 74 1.85 9.25 -1.14
N ASP A 75 2.31 8.37 -2.02
CA ASP A 75 2.02 8.43 -3.45
C ASP A 75 0.52 8.22 -3.70
N LEU A 76 -0.08 7.28 -2.99
CA LEU A 76 -1.51 7.00 -3.07
C LEU A 76 -2.33 8.22 -2.65
N GLU A 77 -2.00 8.85 -1.54
CA GLU A 77 -2.71 10.03 -1.04
C GLU A 77 -2.59 11.22 -2.00
N PHE A 78 -1.39 11.42 -2.54
CA PHE A 78 -1.16 12.47 -3.53
C PHE A 78 -2.03 12.26 -4.78
N LEU A 79 -2.00 11.04 -5.34
CA LEU A 79 -2.74 10.72 -6.55
C LEU A 79 -4.24 10.74 -6.31
N ARG A 80 -4.70 10.20 -5.18
CA ARG A 80 -6.10 10.26 -4.78
C ARG A 80 -6.59 11.71 -4.73
N GLY A 81 -5.82 12.58 -4.11
CA GLY A 81 -6.16 14.01 -4.00
C GLY A 81 -6.24 14.68 -5.37
N MET A 82 -5.30 14.36 -6.27
CA MET A 82 -5.33 14.89 -7.64
C MET A 82 -6.60 14.45 -8.39
N LEU A 83 -6.92 13.15 -8.33
CA LEU A 83 -8.10 12.62 -9.00
C LEU A 83 -9.39 13.24 -8.47
N ALA A 84 -9.48 13.40 -7.15
CA ALA A 84 -10.65 14.02 -6.53
C ALA A 84 -10.79 15.49 -6.94
N ARG A 85 -9.70 16.25 -6.89
CA ARG A 85 -9.74 17.69 -7.17
C ARG A 85 -9.83 18.00 -8.68
N CYS A 86 -9.02 17.29 -9.49
CA CYS A 86 -8.95 17.61 -10.92
C CYS A 86 -10.08 16.99 -11.73
N LEU A 87 -10.54 15.79 -11.35
CA LEU A 87 -11.60 15.09 -12.07
C LEU A 87 -12.93 15.09 -11.31
N GLY A 88 -12.96 15.59 -10.09
CA GLY A 88 -14.17 15.61 -9.29
C GLY A 88 -14.67 14.24 -8.85
N LEU A 89 -13.78 13.27 -8.76
CA LEU A 89 -14.18 11.93 -8.33
C LEU A 89 -14.51 11.89 -6.84
N HIS A 90 -15.51 11.09 -6.50
CA HIS A 90 -15.82 10.82 -5.09
C HIS A 90 -14.61 10.20 -4.41
N PRO A 91 -14.29 10.56 -3.15
CA PRO A 91 -13.09 10.06 -2.47
C PRO A 91 -12.91 8.53 -2.48
N SER A 92 -13.99 7.77 -2.37
CA SER A 92 -13.91 6.30 -2.37
C SER A 92 -13.48 5.76 -3.74
N TYR A 93 -13.98 6.33 -4.83
CA TYR A 93 -13.54 5.95 -6.19
C TYR A 93 -12.13 6.45 -6.46
N ALA A 94 -11.82 7.66 -6.03
CA ALA A 94 -10.50 8.24 -6.23
C ALA A 94 -9.41 7.37 -5.58
N ARG A 95 -9.66 6.82 -4.39
CA ARG A 95 -8.71 5.94 -3.71
C ARG A 95 -8.50 4.64 -4.48
N ALA A 96 -9.57 3.99 -4.90
CA ALA A 96 -9.50 2.73 -5.64
C ALA A 96 -8.77 2.92 -6.98
N ASP A 97 -9.09 3.98 -7.70
CA ASP A 97 -8.46 4.29 -8.99
C ASP A 97 -6.99 4.67 -8.82
N ALA A 98 -6.65 5.44 -7.80
CA ALA A 98 -5.27 5.80 -7.51
C ALA A 98 -4.43 4.55 -7.23
N LEU A 99 -4.96 3.62 -6.45
CA LEU A 99 -4.26 2.37 -6.14
C LEU A 99 -4.04 1.54 -7.41
N ALA A 100 -5.04 1.46 -8.27
CA ALA A 100 -4.95 0.76 -9.54
C ALA A 100 -3.90 1.40 -10.47
N ILE A 101 -3.87 2.72 -10.53
CA ILE A 101 -2.90 3.46 -11.35
C ILE A 101 -1.48 3.19 -10.86
N LEU A 102 -1.24 3.28 -9.55
CA LEU A 102 0.09 3.04 -8.99
C LEU A 102 0.61 1.64 -9.30
N GLY A 103 -0.27 0.66 -9.37
CA GLY A 103 0.12 -0.71 -9.70
C GLY A 103 0.31 -0.96 -11.19
N ALA A 104 -0.23 -0.10 -12.05
CA ALA A 104 -0.25 -0.31 -13.50
C ALA A 104 0.77 0.49 -14.28
N VAL A 105 1.30 1.58 -13.70
CA VAL A 105 2.21 2.48 -14.42
C VAL A 105 3.62 1.91 -14.48
N SER A 106 4.42 2.42 -15.42
CA SER A 106 5.83 2.06 -15.53
C SER A 106 6.63 2.54 -14.32
N ASP A 107 7.79 1.94 -14.11
CA ASP A 107 8.70 2.36 -13.02
C ASP A 107 9.10 3.83 -13.16
N ASP A 108 9.30 4.30 -14.38
CA ASP A 108 9.63 5.70 -14.64
C ASP A 108 8.50 6.64 -14.21
N CYS A 109 7.26 6.28 -14.57
CA CYS A 109 6.07 7.04 -14.15
C CYS A 109 5.92 7.03 -12.64
N ALA A 110 6.10 5.87 -12.01
CA ALA A 110 6.01 5.74 -10.55
C ALA A 110 7.02 6.63 -9.85
N ARG A 111 8.28 6.67 -10.33
CA ARG A 111 9.31 7.53 -9.76
C ARG A 111 8.97 9.01 -9.89
N LYS A 112 8.42 9.40 -11.02
CA LYS A 112 8.03 10.81 -11.25
C LYS A 112 6.84 11.21 -10.42
N LEU A 113 5.88 10.32 -10.23
CA LEU A 113 4.76 10.55 -9.33
C LEU A 113 5.23 10.70 -7.88
N SER A 114 6.15 9.83 -7.45
CA SER A 114 6.75 9.92 -6.11
C SER A 114 7.47 11.25 -5.90
N ALA A 115 8.22 11.70 -6.90
CA ALA A 115 8.93 12.97 -6.84
C ALA A 115 7.96 14.15 -6.69
N LEU A 116 6.85 14.12 -7.44
CA LEU A 116 5.81 15.16 -7.31
C LEU A 116 5.15 15.13 -5.94
N ALA A 117 4.86 13.95 -5.41
CA ALA A 117 4.27 13.80 -4.09
C ALA A 117 5.17 14.38 -3.00
N LEU A 118 6.47 14.09 -3.07
CA LEU A 118 7.47 14.63 -2.14
C LEU A 118 7.58 16.14 -2.23
N GLN A 119 7.63 16.67 -3.44
CA GLN A 119 7.71 18.10 -3.68
C GLN A 119 6.50 18.82 -3.11
N ARG A 120 5.31 18.27 -3.28
CA ARG A 120 4.10 18.86 -2.74
C ARG A 120 4.12 18.88 -1.20
N ASN A 121 4.53 17.78 -0.58
CA ASN A 121 4.62 17.71 0.88
C ASN A 121 5.60 18.76 1.44
N GLN A 122 6.72 18.99 0.74
CA GLN A 122 7.69 20.01 1.13
C GLN A 122 7.11 21.41 0.99
N ASN A 123 6.31 21.66 -0.04
CA ASN A 123 5.70 22.98 -0.26
C ASN A 123 4.56 23.29 0.71
N GLU A 124 3.92 22.27 1.28
CA GLU A 124 2.85 22.44 2.27
C GLU A 124 3.41 22.71 3.68
N ASN A 125 4.67 22.42 3.90
CA ASN A 125 5.38 22.67 5.14
C ASN A 125 6.16 23.98 5.04
#